data_f06bfc4b46a70cedab754f0a02f13a7c
#
_entry.id   f06bfc4b46a70cedab754f0a02f13a7c
#
_cell.length_a   1.000
_cell.length_b   1.000
_cell.length_c   1.000
_cell.angle_alpha   90.00
_cell.angle_beta   90.00
_cell.angle_gamma   90.00
#
_symmetry.space_group_name_H-M   'P 1'
#
loop_
_entity.id
_entity.type
_entity.pdbx_description
1 polymer ?
#
loop_
_entity_poly.entity_id
_entity_poly.type
_entity_poly.pdbx_seq_one_letter_code
_entity_poly.pdbx_strand_id
1 'polypeptide(L)'
;MKKLVEFLKGITILESLTVEEIEQFAYSLEEVTVEQDHVLFRQGDTGEVLYIVRDGEIAGIIDLQDGKQRDVARFTSGDFFGEMSIFENDVRSATCQAQTSAILLKLHKNDFFDLMEKNPQIAIKIMYRMLNITTGRLQNTGQFLSEMIRWGNDARKRAITDEFTGVYNRRFLEESMGLLFAEATRKKAP
;
A
#
# COMPACT_ATOMS: atom_id res chain seq x y z
N MET A 1 2.11 27.65 11.92
CA MET A 1 3.23 27.64 10.96
C MET A 1 4.55 27.10 11.53
N LYS A 2 5.22 27.69 12.52
CA LYS A 2 6.54 27.20 13.04
C LYS A 2 6.52 25.71 13.44
N LYS A 3 5.53 25.25 14.21
CA LYS A 3 5.40 23.82 14.61
C LYS A 3 5.16 22.90 13.43
N LEU A 4 4.45 23.35 12.39
CA LEU A 4 4.22 22.59 11.18
C LEU A 4 5.51 22.43 10.38
N VAL A 5 6.26 23.50 10.16
CA VAL A 5 7.55 23.47 9.46
C VAL A 5 8.54 22.56 10.19
N GLU A 6 8.59 22.61 11.53
CA GLU A 6 9.46 21.72 12.31
C GLU A 6 9.10 20.25 12.15
N PHE A 7 7.81 19.90 12.13
CA PHE A 7 7.35 18.55 11.80
C PHE A 7 7.75 18.16 10.37
N LEU A 8 7.50 19.03 9.38
CA LEU A 8 7.76 18.74 7.97
C LEU A 8 9.25 18.51 7.67
N LYS A 9 10.17 19.14 8.41
CA LYS A 9 11.62 18.88 8.31
C LYS A 9 12.00 17.45 8.68
N GLY A 10 11.23 16.80 9.54
CA GLY A 10 11.51 15.45 10.02
C GLY A 10 10.98 14.34 9.13
N ILE A 11 10.20 14.63 8.08
CA ILE A 11 9.55 13.60 7.28
C ILE A 11 10.33 13.30 5.98
N THR A 12 10.40 12.00 5.66
CA THR A 12 11.24 11.47 4.58
C THR A 12 10.89 12.04 3.20
N ILE A 13 9.59 12.30 2.94
CA ILE A 13 9.13 12.81 1.64
C ILE A 13 9.67 14.21 1.33
N LEU A 14 10.05 14.99 2.35
CA LEU A 14 10.54 16.35 2.22
C LEU A 14 12.03 16.51 2.56
N GLU A 15 12.75 15.43 2.87
CA GLU A 15 14.15 15.49 3.36
C GLU A 15 15.14 16.16 2.39
N SER A 16 14.80 16.26 1.10
CA SER A 16 15.61 16.93 0.07
C SER A 16 15.30 18.41 -0.10
N LEU A 17 14.33 18.94 0.65
CA LEU A 17 13.94 20.35 0.59
C LEU A 17 14.75 21.19 1.58
N THR A 18 15.02 22.44 1.21
CA THR A 18 15.54 23.46 2.16
C THR A 18 14.42 23.92 3.10
N VAL A 19 14.79 24.65 4.15
CA VAL A 19 13.80 25.19 5.10
C VAL A 19 12.82 26.13 4.40
N GLU A 20 13.32 26.98 3.51
CA GLU A 20 12.53 27.93 2.72
C GLU A 20 11.57 27.21 1.78
N GLU A 21 12.02 26.13 1.15
CA GLU A 21 11.18 25.30 0.29
C GLU A 21 10.07 24.59 1.09
N ILE A 22 10.39 24.09 2.30
CA ILE A 22 9.40 23.49 3.21
C ILE A 22 8.39 24.54 3.67
N GLU A 23 8.80 25.76 3.97
CA GLU A 23 7.90 26.84 4.32
C GLU A 23 6.93 27.16 3.16
N GLN A 24 7.42 27.22 1.92
CA GLN A 24 6.57 27.41 0.74
C GLN A 24 5.58 26.26 0.55
N PHE A 25 6.04 25.01 0.67
CA PHE A 25 5.17 23.83 0.58
C PHE A 25 4.10 23.80 1.68
N ALA A 26 4.46 24.22 2.89
CA ALA A 26 3.53 24.26 4.03
C ALA A 26 2.29 25.13 3.79
N TYR A 27 2.36 26.15 2.93
CA TYR A 27 1.20 26.97 2.56
C TYR A 27 0.18 26.25 1.67
N SER A 28 0.57 25.16 1.00
CA SER A 28 -0.30 24.32 0.19
C SER A 28 -1.01 23.23 1.03
N LEU A 29 -0.76 23.17 2.33
CA LEU A 29 -1.28 22.12 3.21
C LEU A 29 -2.41 22.65 4.11
N GLU A 30 -3.49 21.89 4.18
CA GLU A 30 -4.59 22.06 5.13
C GLU A 30 -4.51 21.02 6.24
N GLU A 31 -4.51 21.46 7.50
CA GLU A 31 -4.54 20.54 8.64
C GLU A 31 -5.99 20.15 8.98
N VAL A 32 -6.23 18.86 9.17
CA VAL A 32 -7.51 18.30 9.59
C VAL A 32 -7.32 17.28 10.69
N THR A 33 -8.22 17.30 11.68
CA THR A 33 -8.30 16.27 12.72
C THR A 33 -9.45 15.33 12.39
N VAL A 34 -9.21 14.04 12.53
CA VAL A 34 -10.21 12.98 12.36
C VAL A 34 -10.26 12.13 13.63
N GLU A 35 -11.44 11.66 13.95
CA GLU A 35 -11.64 10.76 15.10
C GLU A 35 -11.33 9.31 14.70
N GLN A 36 -11.11 8.46 15.70
CA GLN A 36 -11.00 7.02 15.52
C GLN A 36 -12.21 6.49 14.73
N ASP A 37 -11.99 5.47 13.91
CA ASP A 37 -12.95 4.81 13.03
C ASP A 37 -13.52 5.69 11.89
N HIS A 38 -13.10 6.95 11.78
CA HIS A 38 -13.48 7.80 10.65
C HIS A 38 -12.93 7.25 9.32
N VAL A 39 -13.81 7.07 8.33
CA VAL A 39 -13.43 6.68 6.97
C VAL A 39 -13.15 7.93 6.15
N LEU A 40 -11.91 8.12 5.74
CA LEU A 40 -11.46 9.25 4.91
C LEU A 40 -11.95 9.17 3.47
N PHE A 41 -11.90 7.96 2.92
CA PHE A 41 -12.42 7.62 1.59
C PHE A 41 -12.50 6.09 1.45
N ARG A 42 -13.29 5.62 0.49
CA ARG A 42 -13.49 4.19 0.22
C ARG A 42 -12.77 3.75 -1.04
N GLN A 43 -12.44 2.47 -1.13
CA GLN A 43 -11.97 1.85 -2.36
C GLN A 43 -12.98 2.09 -3.49
N GLY A 44 -12.49 2.54 -4.65
CA GLY A 44 -13.32 2.86 -5.80
C GLY A 44 -13.83 4.31 -5.86
N ASP A 45 -13.68 5.11 -4.78
CA ASP A 45 -14.01 6.53 -4.82
C ASP A 45 -13.07 7.29 -5.77
N THR A 46 -13.53 8.38 -6.36
CA THR A 46 -12.65 9.37 -6.98
C THR A 46 -11.88 10.14 -5.91
N GLY A 47 -10.66 10.56 -6.21
CA GLY A 47 -9.85 11.25 -5.20
C GLY A 47 -8.96 12.34 -5.77
N GLU A 48 -8.98 13.51 -5.10
CA GLU A 48 -8.19 14.69 -5.46
C GLU A 48 -7.32 15.21 -4.31
N VAL A 49 -7.14 14.39 -3.26
CA VAL A 49 -6.39 14.78 -2.06
C VAL A 49 -5.38 13.71 -1.71
N LEU A 50 -4.12 14.13 -1.50
CA LEU A 50 -3.07 13.37 -0.83
C LEU A 50 -3.07 13.76 0.65
N TYR A 51 -2.79 12.81 1.50
CA TYR A 51 -2.70 13.00 2.95
C TYR A 51 -1.29 12.68 3.45
N ILE A 52 -0.80 13.49 4.39
CA ILE A 52 0.40 13.21 5.18
C ILE A 52 -0.07 13.04 6.62
N VAL A 53 0.32 11.95 7.26
CA VAL A 53 -0.01 11.71 8.68
C VAL A 53 0.92 12.56 9.55
N ARG A 54 0.34 13.49 10.30
CA ARG A 54 1.08 14.27 11.29
C ARG A 54 1.13 13.57 12.64
N ASP A 55 0.00 12.97 13.04
CA ASP A 55 -0.13 12.21 14.27
C ASP A 55 -1.25 11.17 14.11
N GLY A 56 -1.18 10.07 14.87
CA GLY A 56 -2.13 8.97 14.80
C GLY A 56 -1.76 7.89 13.78
N GLU A 57 -2.71 7.01 13.50
CA GLU A 57 -2.54 5.84 12.62
C GLU A 57 -3.73 5.68 11.68
N ILE A 58 -3.46 5.44 10.40
CA ILE A 58 -4.44 5.19 9.34
C ILE A 58 -4.20 3.80 8.75
N ALA A 59 -5.25 2.98 8.62
CA ALA A 59 -5.20 1.72 7.90
C ALA A 59 -5.67 1.88 6.45
N GLY A 60 -4.98 1.23 5.54
CA GLY A 60 -5.42 0.97 4.17
C GLY A 60 -6.06 -0.41 4.10
N ILE A 61 -7.33 -0.49 3.73
CA ILE A 61 -8.15 -1.70 3.78
C ILE A 61 -8.67 -1.99 2.38
N ILE A 62 -8.57 -3.24 1.93
CA ILE A 62 -9.18 -3.70 0.68
C ILE A 62 -10.34 -4.65 0.95
N ASP A 63 -11.37 -4.57 0.10
CA ASP A 63 -12.46 -5.52 0.07
C ASP A 63 -12.07 -6.71 -0.82
N LEU A 64 -12.17 -7.92 -0.26
CA LEU A 64 -11.88 -9.17 -0.98
C LEU A 64 -13.15 -9.69 -1.66
N GLN A 65 -12.97 -10.52 -2.70
CA GLN A 65 -14.07 -11.13 -3.45
C GLN A 65 -15.01 -12.01 -2.61
N ASP A 66 -14.54 -12.51 -1.46
CA ASP A 66 -15.31 -13.30 -0.50
C ASP A 66 -16.09 -12.43 0.51
N GLY A 67 -16.11 -11.11 0.31
CA GLY A 67 -16.77 -10.14 1.19
C GLY A 67 -16.03 -9.83 2.48
N LYS A 68 -14.80 -10.34 2.65
CA LYS A 68 -13.95 -10.00 3.78
C LYS A 68 -13.10 -8.78 3.49
N GLN A 69 -12.76 -8.08 4.56
CA GLN A 69 -11.82 -6.95 4.52
C GLN A 69 -10.43 -7.39 4.97
N ARG A 70 -9.41 -6.77 4.39
CA ARG A 70 -8.03 -7.01 4.77
C ARG A 70 -7.24 -5.72 4.85
N ASP A 71 -6.56 -5.52 5.98
CA ASP A 71 -5.56 -4.48 6.12
C ASP A 71 -4.36 -4.80 5.22
N VAL A 72 -4.04 -3.89 4.32
CA VAL A 72 -2.93 -4.02 3.37
C VAL A 72 -1.84 -2.99 3.56
N ALA A 73 -2.14 -1.92 4.31
CA ALA A 73 -1.19 -0.86 4.61
C ALA A 73 -1.49 -0.23 5.97
N ARG A 74 -0.47 0.32 6.61
CA ARG A 74 -0.55 1.19 7.78
C ARG A 74 0.29 2.42 7.52
N PHE A 75 -0.29 3.57 7.85
CA PHE A 75 0.34 4.87 7.71
C PHE A 75 0.40 5.53 9.08
N THR A 76 1.61 5.92 9.48
CA THR A 76 1.90 6.55 10.77
C THR A 76 2.55 7.91 10.54
N SER A 77 2.90 8.60 11.63
CA SER A 77 3.50 9.94 11.54
C SER A 77 4.67 10.00 10.56
N GLY A 78 4.59 10.91 9.60
CA GLY A 78 5.55 11.10 8.50
C GLY A 78 5.23 10.33 7.21
N ASP A 79 4.30 9.38 7.25
CA ASP A 79 3.85 8.68 6.05
C ASP A 79 2.86 9.50 5.23
N PHE A 80 2.75 9.17 3.94
CA PHE A 80 1.75 9.74 3.05
C PHE A 80 0.95 8.64 2.34
N PHE A 81 -0.28 8.98 1.93
CA PHE A 81 -1.18 8.07 1.19
C PHE A 81 -2.17 8.86 0.33
N GLY A 82 -2.83 8.15 -0.61
CA GLY A 82 -3.80 8.75 -1.54
C GLY A 82 -3.16 9.47 -2.73
N GLU A 83 -1.86 9.25 -2.96
CA GLU A 83 -1.08 9.83 -4.04
C GLU A 83 -1.49 9.31 -5.43
N MET A 84 -1.90 8.03 -5.54
CA MET A 84 -2.18 7.40 -6.82
C MET A 84 -3.28 8.15 -7.59
N SER A 85 -4.36 8.51 -6.93
CA SER A 85 -5.47 9.23 -7.57
C SER A 85 -5.15 10.68 -7.97
N ILE A 86 -4.08 11.29 -7.44
CA ILE A 86 -3.63 12.62 -7.87
C ILE A 86 -2.93 12.55 -9.22
N PHE A 87 -2.04 11.55 -9.41
CA PHE A 87 -1.20 11.47 -10.59
C PHE A 87 -1.85 10.73 -11.75
N GLU A 88 -2.61 9.67 -11.48
CA GLU A 88 -3.13 8.76 -12.49
C GLU A 88 -4.59 9.03 -12.89
N ASN A 89 -5.30 9.97 -12.22
CA ASN A 89 -6.74 10.15 -12.36
C ASN A 89 -7.54 8.86 -12.13
N ASP A 90 -6.97 7.94 -11.37
CA ASP A 90 -7.60 6.67 -11.05
C ASP A 90 -8.40 6.75 -9.75
N VAL A 91 -9.22 5.75 -9.52
CA VAL A 91 -9.99 5.62 -8.28
C VAL A 91 -9.09 5.22 -7.10
N ARG A 92 -9.58 5.42 -5.88
CA ARG A 92 -8.90 4.98 -4.66
C ARG A 92 -8.67 3.47 -4.69
N SER A 93 -7.43 3.03 -4.54
CA SER A 93 -7.03 1.61 -4.56
C SER A 93 -7.43 0.85 -3.29
N ALA A 94 -7.68 1.55 -2.19
CA ALA A 94 -8.07 1.00 -0.90
C ALA A 94 -8.96 1.98 -0.14
N THR A 95 -9.73 1.48 0.82
CA THR A 95 -10.41 2.29 1.83
C THR A 95 -9.38 2.72 2.87
N CYS A 96 -9.34 4.01 3.23
CA CYS A 96 -8.49 4.51 4.30
C CYS A 96 -9.33 4.92 5.51
N GLN A 97 -9.01 4.32 6.67
CA GLN A 97 -9.74 4.52 7.93
C GLN A 97 -8.78 4.81 9.07
N ALA A 98 -9.15 5.77 9.91
CA ALA A 98 -8.40 6.13 11.10
C ALA A 98 -8.51 5.01 12.17
N GLN A 99 -7.38 4.48 12.59
CA GLN A 99 -7.31 3.46 13.66
C GLN A 99 -7.26 4.11 15.05
N THR A 100 -6.79 5.35 15.12
CA THR A 100 -6.78 6.21 16.28
C THR A 100 -7.30 7.58 15.87
N SER A 101 -7.60 8.46 16.83
CA SER A 101 -7.71 9.90 16.50
C SER A 101 -6.41 10.35 15.81
N ALA A 102 -6.52 11.07 14.71
CA ALA A 102 -5.37 11.44 13.89
C ALA A 102 -5.42 12.90 13.44
N ILE A 103 -4.23 13.48 13.26
CA ILE A 103 -4.03 14.79 12.63
C ILE A 103 -3.39 14.56 11.28
N LEU A 104 -4.03 15.01 10.23
CA LEU A 104 -3.62 14.83 8.85
C LEU A 104 -3.36 16.18 8.19
N LEU A 105 -2.41 16.22 7.27
CA LEU A 105 -2.17 17.33 6.38
C LEU A 105 -2.66 16.93 4.98
N LYS A 106 -3.63 17.67 4.47
CA LYS A 106 -4.20 17.50 3.12
C LYS A 106 -3.43 18.34 2.11
N LEU A 107 -3.08 17.74 0.99
CA LEU A 107 -2.61 18.41 -0.19
C LEU A 107 -3.61 18.17 -1.32
N HIS A 108 -4.31 19.21 -1.77
CA HIS A 108 -5.20 19.09 -2.89
C HIS A 108 -4.44 19.00 -4.20
N LYS A 109 -4.99 18.27 -5.16
CA LYS A 109 -4.43 18.07 -6.49
C LYS A 109 -4.10 19.41 -7.17
N ASN A 110 -5.03 20.35 -7.16
CA ASN A 110 -4.84 21.66 -7.77
C ASN A 110 -3.70 22.44 -7.10
N ASP A 111 -3.59 22.41 -5.77
CA ASP A 111 -2.51 23.08 -5.04
C ASP A 111 -1.14 22.48 -5.36
N PHE A 112 -1.08 21.16 -5.59
CA PHE A 112 0.15 20.51 -6.03
C PHE A 112 0.53 20.90 -7.47
N PHE A 113 -0.43 20.97 -8.39
CA PHE A 113 -0.18 21.43 -9.76
C PHE A 113 0.20 22.92 -9.80
N ASP A 114 -0.43 23.75 -8.99
CA ASP A 114 -0.04 25.14 -8.80
C ASP A 114 1.40 25.27 -8.28
N LEU A 115 1.80 24.41 -7.34
CA LEU A 115 3.18 24.34 -6.86
C LEU A 115 4.14 23.93 -7.98
N MET A 116 3.76 22.98 -8.83
CA MET A 116 4.57 22.56 -9.99
C MET A 116 4.80 23.72 -10.98
N GLU A 117 3.79 24.54 -11.21
CA GLU A 117 3.91 25.68 -12.11
C GLU A 117 4.77 26.80 -11.51
N LYS A 118 4.55 27.13 -10.24
CA LYS A 118 5.21 28.27 -9.56
C LYS A 118 6.62 27.92 -9.07
N ASN A 119 6.82 26.68 -8.59
CA ASN A 119 8.06 26.22 -7.96
C ASN A 119 8.41 24.78 -8.41
N PRO A 120 8.73 24.56 -9.70
CA PRO A 120 8.94 23.22 -10.26
C PRO A 120 10.04 22.42 -9.54
N GLN A 121 11.06 23.11 -9.01
CA GLN A 121 12.14 22.45 -8.28
C GLN A 121 11.66 21.78 -7.00
N ILE A 122 10.73 22.40 -6.27
CA ILE A 122 10.12 21.82 -5.06
C ILE A 122 9.31 20.59 -5.44
N ALA A 123 8.44 20.71 -6.45
CA ALA A 123 7.60 19.62 -6.91
C ALA A 123 8.42 18.42 -7.40
N ILE A 124 9.48 18.64 -8.19
CA ILE A 124 10.38 17.59 -8.69
C ILE A 124 11.03 16.83 -7.51
N LYS A 125 11.54 17.53 -6.49
CA LYS A 125 12.15 16.91 -5.31
C LYS A 125 11.14 16.04 -4.56
N ILE A 126 9.93 16.55 -4.34
CA ILE A 126 8.85 15.80 -3.68
C ILE A 126 8.48 14.56 -4.50
N MET A 127 8.22 14.71 -5.80
CA MET A 127 7.88 13.59 -6.69
C MET A 127 8.97 12.51 -6.71
N TYR A 128 10.23 12.90 -6.77
CA TYR A 128 11.36 11.98 -6.73
C TYR A 128 11.37 11.16 -5.43
N ARG A 129 11.10 11.81 -4.29
CA ARG A 129 11.02 11.14 -2.99
C ARG A 129 9.80 10.23 -2.91
N MET A 130 8.65 10.69 -3.37
CA MET A 130 7.44 9.85 -3.45
C MET A 130 7.69 8.59 -4.28
N LEU A 131 8.31 8.73 -5.46
CA LEU A 131 8.65 7.60 -6.31
C LEU A 131 9.53 6.57 -5.59
N ASN A 132 10.58 7.03 -4.90
CA ASN A 132 11.48 6.14 -4.16
C ASN A 132 10.76 5.39 -3.03
N ILE A 133 9.93 6.09 -2.26
CA ILE A 133 9.16 5.50 -1.16
C ILE A 133 8.15 4.48 -1.72
N THR A 134 7.42 4.83 -2.77
CA THR A 134 6.41 3.95 -3.40
C THR A 134 7.07 2.72 -4.02
N THR A 135 8.24 2.88 -4.67
CA THR A 135 9.04 1.77 -5.19
C THR A 135 9.48 0.82 -4.06
N GLY A 136 9.92 1.36 -2.93
CA GLY A 136 10.26 0.57 -1.74
C GLY A 136 9.06 -0.20 -1.19
N ARG A 137 7.89 0.42 -1.10
CA ARG A 137 6.63 -0.24 -0.71
C ARG A 137 6.28 -1.41 -1.64
N LEU A 138 6.42 -1.21 -2.95
CA LEU A 138 6.19 -2.25 -3.97
C LEU A 138 7.18 -3.42 -3.82
N GLN A 139 8.47 -3.14 -3.63
CA GLN A 139 9.50 -4.18 -3.42
C GLN A 139 9.20 -5.02 -2.17
N ASN A 140 8.85 -4.38 -1.05
CA ASN A 140 8.48 -5.08 0.19
C ASN A 140 7.25 -5.98 -0.02
N THR A 141 6.24 -5.50 -0.74
CA THR A 141 5.05 -6.28 -1.10
C THR A 141 5.41 -7.50 -1.96
N GLY A 142 6.30 -7.32 -2.94
CA GLY A 142 6.81 -8.41 -3.79
C GLY A 142 7.57 -9.48 -3.01
N GLN A 143 8.41 -9.08 -2.05
CA GLN A 143 9.12 -10.00 -1.15
C GLN A 143 8.14 -10.80 -0.29
N PHE A 144 7.18 -10.12 0.35
CA PHE A 144 6.15 -10.77 1.15
C PHE A 144 5.33 -11.79 0.35
N LEU A 145 4.93 -11.44 -0.88
CA LEU A 145 4.22 -12.36 -1.77
C LEU A 145 5.06 -13.60 -2.11
N SER A 146 6.35 -13.41 -2.39
CA SER A 146 7.28 -14.50 -2.68
C SER A 146 7.43 -15.47 -1.50
N GLU A 147 7.50 -14.93 -0.28
CA GLU A 147 7.54 -15.73 0.95
C GLU A 147 6.24 -16.51 1.17
N MET A 148 5.09 -15.88 0.94
CA MET A 148 3.78 -16.54 1.04
C MET A 148 3.63 -17.69 0.04
N ILE A 149 4.08 -17.50 -1.21
CA ILE A 149 4.08 -18.56 -2.23
C ILE A 149 4.98 -19.71 -1.77
N ARG A 150 6.16 -19.44 -1.25
CA ARG A 150 7.07 -20.48 -0.73
C ARG A 150 6.43 -21.24 0.42
N TRP A 151 5.87 -20.55 1.41
CA TRP A 151 5.17 -21.18 2.54
C TRP A 151 3.97 -22.01 2.08
N GLY A 152 3.19 -21.51 1.13
CA GLY A 152 2.07 -22.27 0.54
C GLY A 152 2.54 -23.56 -0.14
N ASN A 153 3.63 -23.51 -0.91
CA ASN A 153 4.23 -24.68 -1.54
C ASN A 153 4.77 -25.70 -0.50
N ASP A 154 5.45 -25.20 0.54
CA ASP A 154 5.97 -26.04 1.61
C ASP A 154 4.85 -26.68 2.43
N ALA A 155 3.79 -25.94 2.73
CA ALA A 155 2.61 -26.48 3.42
C ALA A 155 1.90 -27.53 2.55
N ARG A 156 1.74 -27.28 1.24
CA ARG A 156 1.17 -28.23 0.29
C ARG A 156 2.04 -29.50 0.24
N LYS A 157 3.37 -29.36 0.10
CA LYS A 157 4.28 -30.50 0.07
C LYS A 157 4.13 -31.37 1.31
N ARG A 158 4.12 -30.77 2.53
CA ARG A 158 3.91 -31.51 3.79
C ARG A 158 2.54 -32.21 3.85
N ALA A 159 1.49 -31.57 3.31
CA ALA A 159 0.15 -32.16 3.31
C ALA A 159 0.00 -33.37 2.39
N ILE A 160 0.81 -33.49 1.32
CA ILE A 160 0.68 -34.52 0.29
C ILE A 160 1.79 -35.56 0.31
N THR A 161 2.89 -35.33 1.08
CA THR A 161 4.00 -36.31 1.20
C THR A 161 4.05 -36.92 2.60
N ASP A 162 4.56 -38.14 2.65
CA ASP A 162 4.93 -38.83 3.88
C ASP A 162 6.28 -38.31 4.38
N GLU A 163 6.36 -37.95 5.67
CA GLU A 163 7.54 -37.28 6.25
C GLU A 163 8.78 -38.22 6.30
N PHE A 164 8.60 -39.54 6.38
CA PHE A 164 9.71 -40.48 6.49
C PHE A 164 10.27 -40.93 5.15
N THR A 165 9.39 -41.10 4.16
CA THR A 165 9.77 -41.66 2.86
C THR A 165 9.89 -40.60 1.76
N GLY A 166 9.31 -39.44 1.95
CA GLY A 166 9.31 -38.34 0.96
C GLY A 166 8.43 -38.58 -0.28
N VAL A 167 7.73 -39.73 -0.35
CA VAL A 167 6.76 -40.05 -1.42
C VAL A 167 5.37 -39.49 -1.08
N TYR A 168 4.45 -39.49 -2.05
CA TYR A 168 3.07 -39.08 -1.81
C TYR A 168 2.43 -39.95 -0.71
N ASN A 169 1.75 -39.28 0.23
CA ASN A 169 1.04 -39.98 1.29
C ASN A 169 -0.23 -40.65 0.75
N ARG A 170 -0.73 -41.64 1.54
CA ARG A 170 -1.89 -42.46 1.18
C ARG A 170 -3.13 -41.58 0.83
N ARG A 171 -3.38 -40.54 1.59
CA ARG A 171 -4.53 -39.66 1.40
C ARG A 171 -4.49 -38.99 0.04
N PHE A 172 -3.36 -38.40 -0.34
CA PHE A 172 -3.18 -37.75 -1.63
C PHE A 172 -3.35 -38.76 -2.80
N LEU A 173 -2.81 -39.98 -2.64
CA LEU A 173 -2.97 -41.01 -3.67
C LEU A 173 -4.43 -41.44 -3.82
N GLU A 174 -5.17 -41.65 -2.72
CA GLU A 174 -6.60 -42.00 -2.79
C GLU A 174 -7.46 -40.91 -3.45
N GLU A 175 -7.18 -39.62 -3.13
CA GLU A 175 -7.89 -38.46 -3.70
C GLU A 175 -7.51 -38.19 -5.18
N SER A 176 -6.27 -38.46 -5.59
CA SER A 176 -5.73 -38.04 -6.90
C SER A 176 -5.61 -39.19 -7.92
N MET A 177 -5.69 -40.46 -7.51
CA MET A 177 -5.47 -41.62 -8.39
C MET A 177 -6.34 -41.59 -9.65
N GLY A 178 -7.62 -41.26 -9.50
CA GLY A 178 -8.55 -41.21 -10.66
C GLY A 178 -8.14 -40.17 -11.70
N LEU A 179 -7.70 -38.99 -11.26
CA LEU A 179 -7.25 -37.91 -12.15
C LEU A 179 -5.90 -38.25 -12.79
N LEU A 180 -4.96 -38.80 -12.05
CA LEU A 180 -3.63 -39.19 -12.53
C LEU A 180 -3.72 -40.33 -13.57
N PHE A 181 -4.58 -41.31 -13.35
CA PHE A 181 -4.85 -42.38 -14.34
C PHE A 181 -5.50 -41.83 -15.61
N ALA A 182 -6.50 -40.95 -15.49
CA ALA A 182 -7.15 -40.33 -16.64
C ALA A 182 -6.15 -39.51 -17.47
N GLU A 183 -5.27 -38.74 -16.83
CA GLU A 183 -4.25 -37.95 -17.50
C GLU A 183 -3.17 -38.82 -18.17
N ALA A 184 -2.73 -39.88 -17.48
CA ALA A 184 -1.75 -40.83 -18.04
C ALA A 184 -2.31 -41.57 -19.26
N THR A 185 -3.58 -41.97 -19.23
CA THR A 185 -4.25 -42.64 -20.35
C THR A 185 -4.41 -41.69 -21.53
N ARG A 186 -4.73 -40.42 -21.30
CA ARG A 186 -4.86 -39.39 -22.32
C ARG A 186 -3.52 -39.07 -23.02
N LYS A 187 -2.40 -39.12 -22.28
CA LYS A 187 -1.04 -38.90 -22.84
C LYS A 187 -0.51 -40.11 -23.61
N LYS A 188 -1.10 -41.29 -23.47
CA LYS A 188 -0.74 -42.51 -24.20
C LYS A 188 -1.67 -42.80 -25.38
N ALA A 189 -2.65 -41.97 -25.66
CA ALA A 189 -3.44 -42.08 -26.88
C ALA A 189 -2.59 -41.60 -28.07
N PRO A 190 -2.46 -42.41 -29.13
CA PRO A 190 -1.64 -42.10 -30.33
C PRO A 190 -2.16 -40.90 -31.06
#